data_a3cd0e5be1ff3fdab1a90ab3b44e6bc4
#
_entry.id   a3cd0e5be1ff3fdab1a90ab3b44e6bc4
#
_cell.length_a   1.000
_cell.length_b   1.000
_cell.length_c   1.000
_cell.angle_alpha   90.00
_cell.angle_beta   90.00
_cell.angle_gamma   90.00
#
_symmetry.space_group_name_H-M   'P 1'
#
loop_
_entity.id
_entity.type
_entity.pdbx_description
1 polymer ?
#
loop_
_entity_poly.entity_id
_entity_poly.type
_entity_poly.pdbx_seq_one_letter_code
_entity_poly.pdbx_strand_id
1 'polypeptide(L)'
;MSRWHPQAWSITTEAPRPDAELVAELARFPTTQIADGGGPIAVVGPGIGPMVAATEICGPAVTLWTAPGDILYILKSPDLVQPGDVLVIDGGGRLDAAVIGDVIGGRLLANG
;
A
#
# COMPACT_ATOMS: atom_id res chain seq x y z
N MET A 1 -22.07 -9.07 -5.87
CA MET A 1 -21.20 -9.97 -6.61
C MET A 1 -19.86 -10.04 -5.92
N SER A 2 -19.44 -11.18 -5.42
CA SER A 2 -18.14 -11.36 -4.77
C SER A 2 -17.03 -11.10 -5.80
N ARG A 3 -16.15 -10.14 -5.55
CA ARG A 3 -14.93 -9.93 -6.36
C ARG A 3 -13.93 -11.07 -6.20
N TRP A 4 -14.26 -12.04 -5.38
CA TRP A 4 -13.38 -13.13 -5.02
C TRP A 4 -13.43 -14.24 -6.06
N HIS A 5 -12.34 -14.48 -6.74
CA HIS A 5 -12.20 -15.59 -7.66
C HIS A 5 -11.13 -16.54 -7.10
N PRO A 6 -11.51 -17.77 -6.69
CA PRO A 6 -10.57 -18.71 -6.07
C PRO A 6 -9.39 -19.13 -6.97
N GLN A 7 -9.43 -18.80 -8.25
CA GLN A 7 -8.36 -19.08 -9.21
C GLN A 7 -7.38 -17.91 -9.44
N ALA A 8 -7.54 -16.80 -8.74
CA ALA A 8 -6.72 -15.61 -8.90
C ALA A 8 -5.58 -15.50 -7.88
N TRP A 9 -5.08 -16.61 -7.38
CA TRP A 9 -3.90 -16.63 -6.53
C TRP A 9 -2.67 -16.38 -7.38
N SER A 10 -2.21 -15.13 -7.38
CA SER A 10 -1.02 -14.76 -8.13
C SER A 10 -0.18 -13.77 -7.36
N ILE A 11 1.13 -13.91 -7.46
CA ILE A 11 2.10 -12.96 -6.95
C ILE A 11 2.97 -12.54 -8.12
N THR A 12 2.98 -11.24 -8.41
CA THR A 12 3.89 -10.65 -9.37
C THR A 12 5.16 -10.26 -8.62
N THR A 13 6.24 -10.98 -8.85
CA THR A 13 7.53 -10.75 -8.17
C THR A 13 8.35 -9.65 -8.83
N GLU A 14 8.07 -9.35 -10.10
CA GLU A 14 8.76 -8.33 -10.89
C GLU A 14 7.70 -7.39 -11.49
N ALA A 15 7.47 -6.27 -10.83
CA ALA A 15 6.63 -5.20 -11.34
C ALA A 15 7.50 -4.03 -11.80
N PRO A 16 7.12 -3.33 -12.89
CA PRO A 16 7.79 -2.09 -13.28
C PRO A 16 7.72 -1.09 -12.14
N ARG A 17 8.84 -0.44 -11.87
CA ARG A 17 8.95 0.59 -10.83
C ARG A 17 9.07 1.97 -11.46
N PRO A 18 8.48 3.00 -10.84
CA PRO A 18 8.70 4.36 -11.28
C PRO A 18 10.17 4.76 -11.09
N ASP A 19 10.60 5.74 -11.87
CA ASP A 19 11.91 6.35 -11.70
C ASP A 19 12.04 6.99 -10.32
N ALA A 20 13.14 6.71 -9.63
CA ALA A 20 13.37 7.19 -8.28
C ALA A 20 13.50 8.73 -8.21
N GLU A 21 14.03 9.37 -9.24
CA GLU A 21 14.14 10.84 -9.32
C GLU A 21 12.75 11.47 -9.43
N LEU A 22 11.86 10.88 -10.23
CA LEU A 22 10.47 11.34 -10.34
C LEU A 22 9.70 11.17 -9.03
N VAL A 23 9.91 10.07 -8.31
CA VAL A 23 9.30 9.88 -6.99
C VAL A 23 9.80 10.92 -6.00
N ALA A 24 11.10 11.19 -5.98
CA ALA A 24 11.71 12.21 -5.11
C ALA A 24 11.21 13.62 -5.47
N GLU A 25 11.03 13.92 -6.76
CA GLU A 25 10.48 15.19 -7.20
C GLU A 25 9.02 15.35 -6.76
N LEU A 26 8.19 14.31 -6.94
CA LEU A 26 6.79 14.31 -6.53
C LEU A 26 6.65 14.53 -5.02
N ALA A 27 7.53 13.95 -4.21
CA ALA A 27 7.53 14.08 -2.76
C ALA A 27 7.73 15.52 -2.25
N ARG A 28 8.15 16.45 -3.12
CA ARG A 28 8.32 17.86 -2.77
C ARG A 28 7.03 18.66 -2.80
N PHE A 29 5.96 18.09 -3.35
CA PHE A 29 4.68 18.78 -3.50
C PHE A 29 3.69 18.30 -2.44
N PRO A 30 2.95 19.23 -1.80
CA PRO A 30 1.82 18.87 -0.95
C PRO A 30 0.75 18.10 -1.75
N THR A 31 0.08 17.16 -1.12
CA THR A 31 -0.97 16.34 -1.77
C THR A 31 -2.09 17.17 -2.39
N THR A 32 -2.41 18.33 -1.81
CA THR A 32 -3.40 19.29 -2.35
C THR A 32 -2.96 19.86 -3.69
N GLN A 33 -1.69 20.21 -3.84
CA GLN A 33 -1.16 20.72 -5.12
C GLN A 33 -1.12 19.62 -6.18
N ILE A 34 -0.79 18.40 -5.79
CA ILE A 34 -0.82 17.23 -6.70
C ILE A 34 -2.26 17.00 -7.19
N ALA A 35 -3.24 17.04 -6.29
CA ALA A 35 -4.64 16.88 -6.66
C ALA A 35 -5.14 17.97 -7.61
N ASP A 36 -4.73 19.21 -7.38
CA ASP A 36 -5.15 20.35 -8.21
C ASP A 36 -4.49 20.37 -9.59
N GLY A 37 -3.23 19.93 -9.67
CA GLY A 37 -2.41 19.99 -10.88
C GLY A 37 -2.44 18.75 -11.76
N GLY A 38 -2.78 17.61 -11.20
CA GLY A 38 -2.59 16.31 -11.84
C GLY A 38 -3.73 15.81 -12.73
N GLY A 39 -4.81 16.58 -12.91
CA GLY A 39 -6.01 16.10 -13.62
C GLY A 39 -6.81 15.09 -12.78
N PRO A 40 -7.48 14.09 -13.38
CA PRO A 40 -8.32 13.14 -12.65
C PRO A 40 -7.47 12.16 -11.83
N ILE A 41 -7.05 12.57 -10.64
CA ILE A 41 -6.33 11.74 -9.69
C ILE A 41 -7.32 11.14 -8.68
N ALA A 42 -7.26 9.83 -8.49
CA ALA A 42 -8.01 9.17 -7.44
C ALA A 42 -7.31 9.41 -6.07
N VAL A 43 -8.04 9.99 -5.14
CA VAL A 43 -7.59 10.14 -3.75
C VAL A 43 -8.14 9.02 -2.89
N VAL A 44 -7.40 8.67 -1.84
CA VAL A 44 -7.85 7.69 -0.85
C VAL A 44 -9.05 8.26 -0.12
N GLY A 45 -10.11 7.45 0.00
CA GLY A 45 -11.36 7.88 0.62
C GLY A 45 -11.25 8.15 2.13
N PRO A 46 -12.27 8.76 2.72
CA PRO A 46 -12.27 9.18 4.13
C PRO A 46 -12.20 8.02 5.15
N GLY A 47 -12.36 6.77 4.69
CA GLY A 47 -12.22 5.59 5.53
C GLY A 47 -10.79 5.21 5.89
N ILE A 48 -9.79 5.85 5.27
CA ILE A 48 -8.37 5.64 5.56
C ILE A 48 -7.82 6.93 6.16
N GLY A 49 -7.36 6.85 7.41
CA GLY A 49 -6.77 7.97 8.12
C GLY A 49 -5.46 7.58 8.81
N PRO A 50 -4.67 8.56 9.24
CA PRO A 50 -3.42 8.30 9.93
C PRO A 50 -3.67 7.65 11.29
N MET A 51 -2.98 6.54 11.56
CA MET A 51 -3.01 5.85 12.86
C MET A 51 -1.75 6.14 13.68
N VAL A 52 -0.80 6.85 13.13
CA VAL A 52 0.42 7.32 13.78
C VAL A 52 0.53 8.83 13.66
N ALA A 53 1.36 9.45 14.49
CA ALA A 53 1.58 10.90 14.41
C ALA A 53 2.06 11.32 13.02
N ALA A 54 1.61 12.50 12.60
CA ALA A 54 1.77 13.10 11.27
C ALA A 54 2.96 12.55 10.46
N THR A 55 2.66 11.70 9.50
CA THR A 55 3.65 11.09 8.62
C THR A 55 3.29 11.43 7.19
N GLU A 56 4.22 12.03 6.48
CA GLU A 56 4.15 12.16 5.03
C GLU A 56 4.82 10.95 4.42
N ILE A 57 4.15 10.30 3.49
CA ILE A 57 4.67 9.15 2.76
C ILE A 57 4.61 9.43 1.26
N CYS A 58 5.68 9.10 0.57
CA CYS A 58 5.74 9.12 -0.89
C CYS A 58 6.69 8.02 -1.35
N GLY A 59 6.20 7.11 -2.16
CA GLY A 59 6.99 5.98 -2.63
C GLY A 59 6.26 5.14 -3.65
N PRO A 60 6.96 4.21 -4.32
CA PRO A 60 6.33 3.24 -5.20
C PRO A 60 5.29 2.43 -4.45
N ALA A 61 4.09 2.30 -5.01
CA ALA A 61 3.04 1.49 -4.40
C ALA A 61 3.25 0.00 -4.70
N VAL A 62 3.37 -0.80 -3.64
CA VAL A 62 3.23 -2.26 -3.73
C VAL A 62 1.81 -2.59 -3.31
N THR A 63 0.99 -3.02 -4.27
CA THR A 63 -0.43 -3.25 -4.05
C THR A 63 -0.72 -4.70 -3.75
N LEU A 64 -1.57 -4.93 -2.76
CA LEU A 64 -1.98 -6.25 -2.32
C LEU A 64 -3.50 -6.27 -2.16
N TRP A 65 -4.12 -7.26 -2.76
CA TRP A 65 -5.52 -7.56 -2.53
C TRP A 65 -5.66 -8.90 -1.81
N THR A 66 -6.49 -8.95 -0.79
CA THR A 66 -6.75 -10.19 -0.03
C THR A 66 -8.23 -10.34 0.29
N ALA A 67 -8.67 -11.59 0.46
CA ALA A 67 -10.00 -11.84 0.97
C ALA A 67 -10.15 -11.24 2.38
N PRO A 68 -11.34 -10.76 2.76
CA PRO A 68 -11.58 -10.21 4.09
C PRO A 68 -11.17 -11.17 5.21
N GLY A 69 -10.17 -10.78 6.02
CA GLY A 69 -9.63 -11.58 7.11
C GLY A 69 -8.55 -12.60 6.71
N ASP A 70 -8.21 -12.73 5.43
CA ASP A 70 -7.08 -13.55 4.98
C ASP A 70 -5.78 -12.75 5.06
N ILE A 71 -4.75 -13.35 5.64
CA ILE A 71 -3.46 -12.71 5.87
C ILE A 71 -2.30 -13.34 5.09
N LEU A 72 -2.54 -14.36 4.25
CA LEU A 72 -1.46 -15.10 3.59
C LEU A 72 -0.58 -14.23 2.72
N TYR A 73 -1.17 -13.39 1.89
CA TYR A 73 -0.41 -12.44 1.07
C TYR A 73 0.27 -11.35 1.90
N ILE A 74 -0.37 -10.94 3.00
CA ILE A 74 0.19 -9.96 3.92
C ILE A 74 1.44 -10.52 4.61
N LEU A 75 1.42 -11.78 5.02
CA LEU A 75 2.59 -12.48 5.57
C LEU A 75 3.75 -12.56 4.57
N LYS A 76 3.45 -12.62 3.28
CA LYS A 76 4.45 -12.67 2.21
C LYS A 76 4.98 -11.28 1.83
N SER A 77 4.22 -10.21 2.09
CA SER A 77 4.55 -8.86 1.62
C SER A 77 5.93 -8.35 2.03
N PRO A 78 6.48 -8.64 3.25
CA PRO A 78 7.82 -8.19 3.60
C PRO A 78 8.95 -8.71 2.68
N ASP A 79 8.70 -9.83 1.98
CA ASP A 79 9.68 -10.38 1.04
C ASP A 79 9.60 -9.73 -0.36
N LEU A 80 8.58 -8.92 -0.61
CA LEU A 80 8.28 -8.32 -1.91
C LEU A 80 8.55 -6.82 -1.95
N VAL A 81 8.55 -6.16 -0.79
CA VAL A 81 8.79 -4.73 -0.68
C VAL A 81 10.28 -4.41 -0.64
N GLN A 82 10.62 -3.24 -1.12
CA GLN A 82 11.97 -2.66 -1.08
C GLN A 82 11.97 -1.40 -0.22
N PRO A 83 13.13 -0.93 0.26
CA PRO A 83 13.22 0.32 1.00
C PRO A 83 12.55 1.49 0.25
N GLY A 84 11.72 2.24 0.97
CA GLY A 84 10.96 3.36 0.41
C GLY A 84 9.66 3.01 -0.30
N ASP A 85 9.28 1.73 -0.39
CA ASP A 85 7.98 1.33 -0.93
C ASP A 85 6.84 1.67 0.04
N VAL A 86 5.67 1.91 -0.51
CA VAL A 86 4.42 2.05 0.22
C VAL A 86 3.55 0.83 -0.02
N LEU A 87 3.36 0.00 1.01
CA LEU A 87 2.49 -1.16 0.92
C LEU A 87 1.03 -0.74 1.05
N VAL A 88 0.24 -0.99 0.03
CA VAL A 88 -1.19 -0.67 -0.03
C VAL A 88 -2.00 -1.97 -0.03
N ILE A 89 -2.80 -2.17 1.01
CA ILE A 89 -3.56 -3.41 1.20
C ILE A 89 -5.06 -3.15 1.06
N ASP A 90 -5.70 -3.80 0.11
CA ASP A 90 -7.16 -3.91 0.06
C ASP A 90 -7.60 -5.20 0.75
N GLY A 91 -8.03 -5.09 1.98
CA GLY A 91 -8.55 -6.19 2.83
C GLY A 91 -10.08 -6.28 2.84
N GLY A 92 -10.75 -5.62 1.88
CA GLY A 92 -12.21 -5.66 1.76
C GLY A 92 -12.98 -4.86 2.82
N GLY A 93 -12.31 -3.95 3.56
CA GLY A 93 -12.96 -3.06 4.53
C GLY A 93 -13.48 -3.76 5.80
N ARG A 94 -12.97 -4.92 6.13
CA ARG A 94 -13.33 -5.64 7.36
C ARG A 94 -12.75 -4.95 8.59
N LEU A 95 -13.58 -4.63 9.58
CA LEU A 95 -13.19 -3.89 10.79
C LEU A 95 -13.05 -4.77 12.04
N ASP A 96 -13.47 -6.03 11.95
CA ASP A 96 -13.48 -6.98 13.07
C ASP A 96 -12.27 -7.94 13.07
N ALA A 97 -11.32 -7.73 12.17
CA ALA A 97 -10.11 -8.53 12.08
C ALA A 97 -8.88 -7.64 11.87
N ALA A 98 -7.88 -7.81 12.72
CA ALA A 98 -6.55 -7.22 12.51
C ALA A 98 -5.79 -8.06 11.47
N VAL A 99 -5.28 -7.42 10.44
CA VAL A 99 -4.52 -8.07 9.36
C VAL A 99 -3.03 -7.79 9.42
N ILE A 100 -2.62 -6.75 10.13
CA ILE A 100 -1.21 -6.42 10.43
C ILE A 100 -1.04 -6.27 11.93
N GLY A 101 0.00 -6.87 12.47
CA GLY A 101 0.44 -6.71 13.84
C GLY A 101 1.90 -6.28 13.91
N ASP A 102 2.45 -6.29 15.11
CA ASP A 102 3.81 -5.86 15.42
C ASP A 102 4.89 -6.71 14.72
N VAL A 103 4.66 -8.00 14.53
CA VAL A 103 5.62 -8.89 13.86
C VAL A 103 5.77 -8.52 12.38
N ILE A 104 4.67 -8.40 11.66
CA ILE A 104 4.71 -8.03 10.23
C ILE A 104 5.16 -6.57 10.09
N GLY A 105 4.61 -5.68 10.90
CA GLY A 105 5.00 -4.27 10.93
C GLY A 105 6.49 -4.09 11.22
N GLY A 106 7.03 -4.84 12.18
CA GLY A 106 8.45 -4.83 12.50
C GLY A 106 9.34 -5.30 11.35
N ARG A 107 8.92 -6.34 10.63
CA ARG A 107 9.65 -6.80 9.42
C ARG A 107 9.61 -5.77 8.29
N LEU A 108 8.46 -5.13 8.08
CA LEU A 108 8.32 -4.07 7.08
C LEU A 108 9.22 -2.87 7.41
N LEU A 109 9.23 -2.44 8.67
CA LEU A 109 10.11 -1.36 9.14
C LEU A 109 11.60 -1.72 9.03
N ALA A 110 11.96 -2.97 9.25
CA ALA A 110 13.35 -3.43 9.09
C ALA A 110 13.81 -3.44 7.63
N ASN A 111 12.88 -3.51 6.69
CA ASN A 111 13.17 -3.42 5.26
C ASN A 111 13.29 -1.96 4.76
N GLY A 112 12.94 -0.97 5.55
CA GLY A 112 12.94 0.47 5.20
C GLY A 112 11.59 0.92 4.71
#